data_15117400b7b8845396a2798fff261c04
#
_entry.id   15117400b7b8845396a2798fff261c04
#
_cell.length_a   1.000
_cell.length_b   1.000
_cell.length_c   1.000
_cell.angle_alpha   90.00
_cell.angle_beta   90.00
_cell.angle_gamma   90.00
#
_symmetry.space_group_name_H-M   'P 1'
#
loop_
_entity.id
_entity.type
_entity.pdbx_description
1 polymer ?
#
loop_
_entity_poly.entity_id
_entity_poly.type
_entity_poly.pdbx_seq_one_letter_code
_entity_poly.pdbx_strand_id
1 'polypeptide(L)'
;MTKIILIIVTTLFFAVMLFLTFFAKKIHESSLPVVTVSRPEQRLFPYEYIDENGEPQTGSVQKIAVPKEMLEDGVYVVYSAEKNGTKRNFVRLAPVQTGAECDGCVEIVSGILFYDRIVTESEGELYDGAEVYIDRS
;
A
#
# COMPACT_ATOMS: atom_id res chain seq x y z
N MET A 1 -45.96 -37.12 0.31
CA MET A 1 -45.73 -35.80 -0.33
C MET A 1 -45.03 -34.81 0.57
N THR A 2 -45.42 -34.66 1.83
CA THR A 2 -44.80 -33.68 2.75
C THR A 2 -43.30 -33.89 2.95
N LYS A 3 -42.85 -35.16 3.03
CA LYS A 3 -41.39 -35.46 3.20
C LYS A 3 -40.58 -35.11 1.95
N ILE A 4 -41.11 -35.29 0.77
CA ILE A 4 -40.43 -34.97 -0.51
C ILE A 4 -40.31 -33.46 -0.64
N ILE A 5 -41.34 -32.71 -0.33
CA ILE A 5 -41.35 -31.25 -0.35
C ILE A 5 -40.31 -30.69 0.64
N LEU A 6 -40.26 -31.29 1.83
CA LEU A 6 -39.27 -30.87 2.86
C LEU A 6 -37.86 -31.09 2.36
N ILE A 7 -37.55 -32.24 1.75
CA ILE A 7 -36.24 -32.54 1.20
C ILE A 7 -35.87 -31.55 0.10
N ILE A 8 -36.77 -31.25 -0.81
CA ILE A 8 -36.54 -30.30 -1.90
C ILE A 8 -36.24 -28.90 -1.36
N VAL A 9 -37.04 -28.44 -0.39
CA VAL A 9 -36.87 -27.13 0.23
C VAL A 9 -35.52 -27.04 0.96
N THR A 10 -35.14 -28.07 1.70
CA THR A 10 -33.89 -28.14 2.43
C THR A 10 -32.69 -28.12 1.47
N THR A 11 -32.74 -28.91 0.40
CA THR A 11 -31.70 -28.99 -0.62
C THR A 11 -31.54 -27.65 -1.33
N LEU A 12 -32.66 -27.01 -1.68
CA LEU A 12 -32.65 -25.69 -2.31
C LEU A 12 -32.03 -24.64 -1.36
N PHE A 13 -32.36 -24.67 -0.09
CA PHE A 13 -31.83 -23.77 0.91
C PHE A 13 -30.30 -23.91 1.02
N PHE A 14 -29.78 -25.15 1.10
CA PHE A 14 -28.33 -25.37 1.13
C PHE A 14 -27.62 -24.90 -0.14
N ALA A 15 -28.24 -25.14 -1.32
CA ALA A 15 -27.70 -24.68 -2.58
C ALA A 15 -27.58 -23.15 -2.64
N VAL A 16 -28.60 -22.45 -2.18
CA VAL A 16 -28.62 -20.98 -2.11
C VAL A 16 -27.55 -20.47 -1.11
N MET A 17 -27.43 -21.11 0.04
CA MET A 17 -26.43 -20.73 1.03
C MET A 17 -25.01 -20.91 0.51
N LEU A 18 -24.72 -22.01 -0.16
CA LEU A 18 -23.42 -22.26 -0.79
C LEU A 18 -23.13 -21.21 -1.89
N PHE A 19 -24.12 -20.92 -2.70
CA PHE A 19 -23.99 -19.91 -3.76
C PHE A 19 -23.69 -18.51 -3.18
N LEU A 20 -24.44 -18.11 -2.15
CA LEU A 20 -24.23 -16.82 -1.49
C LEU A 20 -22.85 -16.74 -0.85
N THR A 21 -22.38 -17.81 -0.21
CA THR A 21 -21.05 -17.85 0.41
C THR A 21 -19.95 -17.70 -0.64
N PHE A 22 -20.06 -18.43 -1.74
CA PHE A 22 -19.11 -18.35 -2.85
C PHE A 22 -19.12 -16.97 -3.52
N PHE A 23 -20.28 -16.41 -3.73
CA PHE A 23 -20.45 -15.12 -4.36
C PHE A 23 -19.96 -13.97 -3.45
N ALA A 24 -20.23 -14.05 -2.15
CA ALA A 24 -19.74 -13.08 -1.17
C ALA A 24 -18.21 -13.04 -1.11
N LYS A 25 -17.56 -14.20 -1.17
CA LYS A 25 -16.10 -14.28 -1.22
C LYS A 25 -15.53 -13.58 -2.46
N LYS A 26 -16.15 -13.83 -3.62
CA LYS A 26 -15.75 -13.23 -4.88
C LYS A 26 -15.94 -11.70 -4.89
N ILE A 27 -17.05 -11.22 -4.33
CA ILE A 27 -17.32 -9.78 -4.18
C ILE A 27 -16.29 -9.14 -3.25
N HIS A 28 -15.97 -9.78 -2.14
CA HIS A 28 -14.98 -9.27 -1.20
C HIS A 28 -13.61 -9.08 -1.87
N GLU A 29 -13.14 -10.07 -2.63
CA GLU A 29 -11.87 -9.97 -3.37
C GLU A 29 -11.88 -8.86 -4.41
N SER A 30 -13.02 -8.65 -5.10
CA SER A 30 -13.14 -7.59 -6.11
C SER A 30 -13.33 -6.20 -5.53
N SER A 31 -13.66 -6.08 -4.24
CA SER A 31 -13.87 -4.79 -3.56
C SER A 31 -12.61 -4.25 -2.88
N LEU A 32 -11.51 -5.00 -2.88
CA LEU A 32 -10.25 -4.54 -2.30
C LEU A 32 -9.66 -3.37 -3.09
N PRO A 33 -9.11 -2.36 -2.41
CA PRO A 33 -8.38 -1.30 -3.10
C PRO A 33 -7.23 -1.86 -3.92
N VAL A 34 -7.11 -1.41 -5.16
CA VAL A 34 -6.01 -1.76 -6.03
C VAL A 34 -4.92 -0.72 -5.87
N VAL A 35 -3.72 -1.16 -5.55
CA VAL A 35 -2.59 -0.26 -5.31
C VAL A 35 -1.44 -0.58 -6.25
N THR A 36 -0.76 0.45 -6.70
CA THR A 36 0.52 0.34 -7.38
C THR A 36 1.62 0.58 -6.37
N VAL A 37 2.60 -0.30 -6.36
CA VAL A 37 3.71 -0.22 -5.40
C VAL A 37 5.04 -0.08 -6.12
N SER A 38 5.95 0.64 -5.49
CA SER A 38 7.32 0.74 -5.94
C SER A 38 8.25 0.91 -4.73
N ARG A 39 9.53 0.81 -4.96
CA ARG A 39 10.52 1.19 -3.96
C ARG A 39 10.67 2.69 -3.93
N PRO A 40 11.01 3.30 -2.78
CA PRO A 40 11.32 4.71 -2.71
C PRO A 40 12.43 5.07 -3.71
N GLU A 41 12.26 6.21 -4.37
CA GLU A 41 13.28 6.70 -5.27
C GLU A 41 14.47 7.24 -4.49
N GLN A 42 15.65 7.08 -5.07
CA GLN A 42 16.83 7.77 -4.59
C GLN A 42 17.11 8.94 -5.52
N ARG A 43 17.12 10.14 -4.96
CA ARG A 43 17.37 11.36 -5.72
C ARG A 43 18.53 12.14 -5.14
N LEU A 44 19.18 12.92 -5.99
CA LEU A 44 20.23 13.83 -5.57
C LEU A 44 19.63 15.13 -5.06
N PHE A 45 19.92 15.47 -3.83
CA PHE A 45 19.52 16.73 -3.21
C PHE A 45 20.73 17.64 -3.09
N PRO A 46 20.62 18.90 -3.51
CA PRO A 46 21.71 19.85 -3.35
C PRO A 46 21.86 20.24 -1.87
N TYR A 47 23.09 20.43 -1.45
CA TYR A 47 23.40 20.99 -0.16
C TYR A 47 24.54 21.99 -0.29
N GLU A 48 24.54 22.97 0.58
CA GLU A 48 25.60 23.98 0.64
C GLU A 48 26.56 23.68 1.79
N TYR A 49 27.85 23.87 1.55
CA TYR A 49 28.87 23.73 2.56
C TYR A 49 29.97 24.78 2.36
N ILE A 50 30.71 25.03 3.39
CA ILE A 50 31.84 25.95 3.33
C ILE A 50 33.11 25.10 3.26
N ASP A 51 33.95 25.39 2.26
CA ASP A 51 35.20 24.66 2.05
C ASP A 51 36.32 25.13 3.03
N GLU A 52 37.52 24.55 2.91
CA GLU A 52 38.66 24.86 3.76
C GLU A 52 39.10 26.32 3.61
N ASN A 53 38.78 26.97 2.50
CA ASN A 53 39.12 28.37 2.21
C ASN A 53 38.05 29.36 2.69
N GLY A 54 36.96 28.86 3.30
CA GLY A 54 35.83 29.68 3.72
C GLY A 54 34.87 30.09 2.61
N GLU A 55 34.99 29.49 1.43
CA GLU A 55 34.10 29.78 0.30
C GLU A 55 32.89 28.87 0.28
N PRO A 56 31.67 29.37 -0.08
CA PRO A 56 30.51 28.56 -0.20
C PRO A 56 30.59 27.68 -1.44
N GLN A 57 30.30 26.38 -1.25
CA GLN A 57 30.28 25.36 -2.30
C GLN A 57 28.95 24.65 -2.28
N THR A 58 28.57 24.11 -3.44
CA THR A 58 27.34 23.30 -3.59
C THR A 58 27.72 21.87 -3.92
N GLY A 59 27.26 20.95 -3.12
CA GLY A 59 27.39 19.53 -3.37
C GLY A 59 26.02 18.90 -3.57
N SER A 60 26.00 17.61 -3.83
CA SER A 60 24.76 16.85 -3.88
C SER A 60 24.93 15.52 -3.18
N VAL A 61 23.87 15.08 -2.51
CA VAL A 61 23.84 13.81 -1.76
C VAL A 61 22.61 13.03 -2.15
N GLN A 62 22.77 11.72 -2.27
CA GLN A 62 21.70 10.83 -2.62
C GLN A 62 20.85 10.52 -1.39
N LYS A 63 19.55 10.78 -1.47
CA LYS A 63 18.60 10.60 -0.38
C LYS A 63 17.35 9.89 -0.88
N ILE A 64 16.64 9.24 0.04
CA ILE A 64 15.34 8.64 -0.24
C ILE A 64 14.32 9.77 -0.43
N ALA A 65 13.58 9.70 -1.52
CA ALA A 65 12.54 10.68 -1.83
C ALA A 65 11.26 9.98 -2.25
N VAL A 66 10.14 10.61 -1.93
CA VAL A 66 8.81 10.17 -2.39
C VAL A 66 8.10 11.35 -3.03
N PRO A 67 7.21 11.12 -4.02
CA PRO A 67 6.38 12.19 -4.55
C PRO A 67 5.56 12.85 -3.46
N LYS A 68 5.49 14.16 -3.47
CA LYS A 68 4.75 14.94 -2.47
C LYS A 68 3.28 14.52 -2.35
N GLU A 69 2.70 14.12 -3.47
CA GLU A 69 1.30 13.68 -3.56
C GLU A 69 1.01 12.41 -2.75
N MET A 70 2.05 11.61 -2.46
CA MET A 70 1.93 10.40 -1.67
C MET A 70 1.96 10.65 -0.16
N LEU A 71 2.34 11.84 0.25
CA LEU A 71 2.44 12.22 1.65
C LEU A 71 1.13 12.86 2.12
N GLU A 72 0.29 12.08 2.77
CA GLU A 72 -0.84 12.62 3.54
C GLU A 72 -0.42 12.70 5.02
N ASP A 73 -0.79 11.72 5.82
CA ASP A 73 -0.38 11.63 7.23
C ASP A 73 0.85 10.71 7.42
N GLY A 74 1.49 10.32 6.33
CA GLY A 74 2.60 9.38 6.28
C GLY A 74 2.67 8.71 4.93
N VAL A 75 3.36 7.58 4.87
CA VAL A 75 3.50 6.77 3.66
C VAL A 75 2.92 5.39 3.94
N TYR A 76 2.12 4.88 3.02
CA TYR A 76 1.61 3.52 3.12
C TYR A 76 2.67 2.53 2.63
N VAL A 77 3.06 1.62 3.51
CA VAL A 77 4.02 0.55 3.24
C VAL A 77 3.27 -0.77 3.12
N VAL A 78 3.55 -1.52 2.06
CA VAL A 78 2.90 -2.81 1.84
C VAL A 78 3.68 -3.91 2.55
N TYR A 79 2.96 -4.73 3.28
CA TYR A 79 3.51 -5.95 3.89
C TYR A 79 2.61 -7.13 3.58
N SER A 80 3.19 -8.32 3.60
CA SER A 80 2.46 -9.56 3.38
C SER A 80 2.29 -10.30 4.70
N ALA A 81 1.09 -10.81 4.94
CA ALA A 81 0.78 -11.63 6.09
C ALA A 81 -0.01 -12.85 5.64
N GLU A 82 0.17 -13.95 6.34
CA GLU A 82 -0.59 -15.17 6.10
C GLU A 82 -1.84 -15.17 6.98
N LYS A 83 -2.99 -15.32 6.35
CA LYS A 83 -4.28 -15.37 7.02
C LYS A 83 -5.07 -16.55 6.49
N ASN A 84 -5.48 -17.46 7.37
CA ASN A 84 -6.19 -18.70 7.03
C ASN A 84 -5.45 -19.56 5.97
N GLY A 85 -4.12 -19.62 6.05
CA GLY A 85 -3.29 -20.38 5.12
C GLY A 85 -3.07 -19.70 3.76
N THR A 86 -3.60 -18.51 3.56
CA THR A 86 -3.45 -17.74 2.31
C THR A 86 -2.63 -16.48 2.56
N LYS A 87 -1.63 -16.26 1.72
CA LYS A 87 -0.81 -15.06 1.78
C LYS A 87 -1.59 -13.88 1.21
N ARG A 88 -1.73 -12.81 2.00
CA ARG A 88 -2.45 -11.59 1.63
C ARG A 88 -1.56 -10.37 1.84
N ASN A 89 -1.91 -9.30 1.14
CA ASN A 89 -1.18 -8.05 1.20
C ASN A 89 -1.99 -7.01 1.97
N PHE A 90 -1.31 -6.29 2.84
CA PHE A 90 -1.88 -5.24 3.67
C PHE A 90 -1.02 -3.99 3.58
N VAL A 91 -1.59 -2.86 3.90
CA VAL A 91 -0.83 -1.61 4.02
C VAL A 91 -0.75 -1.16 5.47
N ARG A 92 0.38 -0.59 5.81
CA ARG A 92 0.62 0.04 7.10
C ARG A 92 0.94 1.50 6.86
N LEU A 93 0.25 2.39 7.56
CA LEU A 93 0.58 3.81 7.52
C LEU A 93 1.84 4.04 8.36
N ALA A 94 2.95 4.34 7.70
CA ALA A 94 4.20 4.63 8.36
C ALA A 94 4.33 6.13 8.56
N PRO A 95 4.39 6.63 9.79
CA PRO A 95 4.70 8.03 10.02
C PRO A 95 6.13 8.30 9.59
N VAL A 96 6.33 9.35 8.82
CA VAL A 96 7.64 9.70 8.29
C VAL A 96 8.05 11.09 8.73
N GLN A 97 9.34 11.28 8.88
CA GLN A 97 9.94 12.59 9.08
C GLN A 97 10.48 13.06 7.73
N THR A 98 10.02 14.21 7.28
CA THR A 98 10.38 14.78 5.99
C THR A 98 11.49 15.83 6.13
N GLY A 99 12.25 16.01 5.06
CA GLY A 99 13.31 17.01 4.98
C GLY A 99 13.10 17.95 3.79
N ALA A 100 14.13 18.09 2.98
CA ALA A 100 14.12 19.01 1.84
C ALA A 100 13.13 18.58 0.76
N GLU A 101 12.62 19.56 0.01
CA GLU A 101 11.75 19.36 -1.14
C GLU A 101 12.51 19.73 -2.41
N CYS A 102 12.42 18.91 -3.44
CA CYS A 102 13.09 19.12 -4.73
C CYS A 102 12.30 18.45 -5.85
N ASP A 103 11.96 19.20 -6.91
CA ASP A 103 11.29 18.71 -8.11
C ASP A 103 10.00 17.91 -7.85
N GLY A 104 9.18 18.35 -6.91
CA GLY A 104 7.92 17.68 -6.57
C GLY A 104 8.09 16.44 -5.70
N CYS A 105 9.30 16.14 -5.27
CA CYS A 105 9.61 15.05 -4.35
C CYS A 105 10.06 15.61 -3.01
N VAL A 106 9.82 14.85 -1.95
CA VAL A 106 10.17 15.22 -0.58
C VAL A 106 11.14 14.19 -0.02
N GLU A 107 12.22 14.67 0.57
CA GLU A 107 13.17 13.82 1.28
C GLU A 107 12.51 13.15 2.48
N ILE A 108 12.75 11.86 2.63
CA ILE A 108 12.35 11.11 3.81
C ILE A 108 13.56 10.87 4.69
N VAL A 109 13.57 11.54 5.84
CA VAL A 109 14.66 11.44 6.80
C VAL A 109 14.57 10.15 7.60
N SER A 110 13.37 9.78 8.02
CA SER A 110 13.13 8.55 8.79
C SER A 110 11.72 8.06 8.60
N GLY A 111 11.47 6.79 8.92
CA GLY A 111 10.16 6.14 8.90
C GLY A 111 10.03 5.04 7.85
N ILE A 112 10.75 5.10 6.75
CA ILE A 112 10.79 4.06 5.74
C ILE A 112 12.25 3.77 5.33
N LEU A 113 12.45 2.60 4.74
CA LEU A 113 13.74 2.15 4.27
C LEU A 113 13.72 2.02 2.73
N PHE A 114 14.88 2.10 2.11
CA PHE A 114 14.98 2.08 0.65
C PHE A 114 14.46 0.79 0.00
N TYR A 115 14.37 -0.29 0.75
CA TYR A 115 13.84 -1.57 0.26
C TYR A 115 12.35 -1.77 0.60
N ASP A 116 11.72 -0.84 1.30
CA ASP A 116 10.29 -0.91 1.57
C ASP A 116 9.48 -0.76 0.28
N ARG A 117 8.36 -1.46 0.20
CA ARG A 117 7.41 -1.29 -0.89
C ARG A 117 6.37 -0.26 -0.47
N ILE A 118 6.38 0.87 -1.12
CA ILE A 118 5.43 1.95 -0.83
C ILE A 118 4.33 2.02 -1.89
N VAL A 119 3.16 2.46 -1.48
CA VAL A 119 2.04 2.69 -2.39
C VAL A 119 2.28 4.01 -3.12
N THR A 120 2.33 3.96 -4.44
CA THR A 120 2.48 5.14 -5.30
C THR A 120 1.16 5.61 -5.90
N GLU A 121 0.22 4.70 -6.10
CA GLU A 121 -1.12 5.01 -6.56
C GLU A 121 -2.11 4.05 -5.90
N SER A 122 -3.32 4.52 -5.66
CA SER A 122 -4.39 3.70 -5.10
C SER A 122 -5.73 4.04 -5.74
N GLU A 123 -6.44 3.00 -6.18
CA GLU A 123 -7.84 3.10 -6.56
C GLU A 123 -8.69 2.74 -5.34
N GLY A 124 -9.06 3.74 -4.57
CA GLY A 124 -9.85 3.59 -3.35
C GLY A 124 -9.16 4.19 -2.14
N GLU A 125 -9.91 4.33 -1.06
CA GLU A 125 -9.39 4.86 0.19
C GLU A 125 -8.56 3.81 0.94
N LEU A 126 -7.41 4.23 1.43
CA LEU A 126 -6.55 3.41 2.27
C LEU A 126 -6.64 3.85 3.72
N TYR A 127 -6.46 2.89 4.61
CA TYR A 127 -6.34 3.13 6.05
C TYR A 127 -5.31 2.16 6.62
N ASP A 128 -4.78 2.46 7.78
CA ASP A 128 -3.78 1.62 8.43
C ASP A 128 -4.33 0.21 8.70
N GLY A 129 -3.65 -0.80 8.17
CA GLY A 129 -4.08 -2.19 8.28
C GLY A 129 -5.03 -2.67 7.18
N ALA A 130 -5.34 -1.83 6.18
CA ALA A 130 -6.22 -2.22 5.09
C ALA A 130 -5.63 -3.34 4.24
N GLU A 131 -6.46 -4.30 3.87
CA GLU A 131 -6.09 -5.30 2.88
C GLU A 131 -6.17 -4.70 1.47
N VAL A 132 -5.19 -5.00 0.63
CA VAL A 132 -5.08 -4.42 -0.71
C VAL A 132 -4.75 -5.49 -1.74
N TYR A 133 -5.07 -5.17 -2.99
CA TYR A 133 -4.65 -5.93 -4.15
C TYR A 133 -3.54 -5.16 -4.86
N ILE A 134 -2.41 -5.80 -5.10
CA ILE A 134 -1.28 -5.18 -5.78
C ILE A 134 -1.43 -5.37 -7.28
N ASP A 135 -1.47 -4.26 -8.02
CA ASP A 135 -1.45 -4.29 -9.47
C ASP A 135 -0.02 -4.57 -9.94
N ARG A 136 0.15 -5.66 -10.67
CA ARG A 136 1.44 -6.11 -11.20
C ARG A 136 1.61 -5.85 -12.70
N SER A 137 0.70 -5.07 -13.26
CA SER A 137 0.78 -4.74 -14.69
C SER A 137 1.94 -3.81 -15.03
#